data_ff85c1a92602993289942f60a82e1326
#
_entry.id   ff85c1a92602993289942f60a82e1326
#
_cell.length_a   1.000
_cell.length_b   1.000
_cell.length_c   1.000
_cell.angle_alpha   90.00
_cell.angle_beta   90.00
_cell.angle_gamma   90.00
#
_symmetry.space_group_name_H-M   'P 1'
#
loop_
_entity.id
_entity.type
_entity.pdbx_description
1 polymer ?
#
loop_
_entity_poly.entity_id
_entity_poly.type
_entity_poly.pdbx_seq_one_letter_code
_entity_poly.pdbx_strand_id
1 'polypeptide(L)'
;MKYKVIITLLMVLFVGSVGNAQSFRDNNNMLLGKVESDGTVRNANNMCIGKIFEDGAIRDNNNRRVGTIEKDGTIRNNNNLRLGTVSSDGVVRDNNNIRLGTISSDGTIRDNNNMRIGTASGINTRYAAILFFFDLL
;
A
#
# COMPACT_ATOMS: atom_id res chain seq x y z
N MET A 1 -3.21 -44.01 5.78
CA MET A 1 -3.47 -43.12 6.91
C MET A 1 -2.50 -41.96 7.00
N LYS A 2 -1.21 -42.24 6.93
CA LYS A 2 -0.19 -41.19 6.96
C LYS A 2 -0.34 -40.19 5.82
N TYR A 3 -0.78 -40.65 4.66
CA TYR A 3 -0.93 -39.83 3.48
C TYR A 3 -2.05 -38.80 3.62
N LYS A 4 -3.15 -39.12 4.29
CA LYS A 4 -4.26 -38.20 4.52
C LYS A 4 -3.85 -37.03 5.39
N VAL A 5 -3.04 -37.29 6.41
CA VAL A 5 -2.56 -36.24 7.31
C VAL A 5 -1.65 -35.28 6.56
N ILE A 6 -0.76 -35.79 5.74
CA ILE A 6 0.17 -34.98 4.95
C ILE A 6 -0.58 -34.09 3.96
N ILE A 7 -1.58 -34.65 3.26
CA ILE A 7 -2.38 -33.91 2.30
C ILE A 7 -3.15 -32.78 2.98
N THR A 8 -3.75 -33.08 4.14
CA THR A 8 -4.49 -32.05 4.90
C THR A 8 -3.58 -30.94 5.34
N LEU A 9 -2.40 -31.26 5.84
CA LEU A 9 -1.43 -30.27 6.26
C LEU A 9 -1.00 -29.37 5.10
N LEU A 10 -0.75 -29.96 3.94
CA LEU A 10 -0.36 -29.24 2.74
C LEU A 10 -1.46 -28.27 2.30
N MET A 11 -2.74 -28.69 2.38
CA MET A 11 -3.85 -27.82 2.03
C MET A 11 -3.98 -26.63 2.99
N VAL A 12 -3.75 -26.84 4.28
CA VAL A 12 -3.78 -25.75 5.26
C VAL A 12 -2.69 -24.73 4.95
N LEU A 13 -1.48 -25.18 4.62
CA LEU A 13 -0.39 -24.28 4.24
C LEU A 13 -0.73 -23.48 2.98
N PHE A 14 -1.33 -24.14 2.00
CA PHE A 14 -1.73 -23.48 0.76
C PHE A 14 -2.79 -22.40 1.02
N VAL A 15 -3.82 -22.72 1.81
CA VAL A 15 -4.87 -21.76 2.16
C VAL A 15 -4.29 -20.57 2.93
N GLY A 16 -3.33 -20.83 3.84
CA GLY A 16 -2.68 -19.78 4.60
C GLY A 16 -1.90 -18.81 3.73
N SER A 17 -1.33 -19.27 2.62
CA SER A 17 -0.57 -18.41 1.71
C SER A 17 -1.45 -17.54 0.80
N VAL A 18 -2.71 -17.93 0.57
CA VAL A 18 -3.64 -17.20 -0.30
C VAL A 18 -4.23 -15.96 0.40
N GLY A 19 -4.24 -15.95 1.74
CA GLY A 19 -4.90 -14.90 2.52
C GLY A 19 -4.10 -13.63 2.74
N ASN A 20 -3.01 -13.37 1.99
CA ASN A 20 -2.08 -12.30 2.28
C ASN A 20 -2.35 -10.99 1.55
N ALA A 21 -3.35 -10.92 0.67
CA ALA A 21 -3.74 -9.68 0.00
C ALA A 21 -4.51 -8.78 0.96
N GLN A 22 -4.16 -7.49 0.99
CA GLN A 22 -4.76 -6.49 1.87
C GLN A 22 -5.54 -5.48 1.04
N SER A 23 -6.79 -5.20 1.45
CA SER A 23 -7.67 -4.28 0.75
C SER A 23 -7.54 -2.86 1.28
N PHE A 24 -7.70 -1.89 0.38
CA PHE A 24 -7.86 -0.50 0.78
C PHE A 24 -9.18 0.03 0.23
N ARG A 25 -9.82 0.88 1.04
CA ARG A 25 -11.21 1.31 0.82
C ARG A 25 -11.34 2.82 1.00
N ASP A 26 -12.35 3.39 0.37
CA ASP A 26 -12.66 4.81 0.53
C ASP A 26 -13.47 5.06 1.82
N ASN A 27 -13.91 6.31 2.00
CA ASN A 27 -14.65 6.71 3.20
C ASN A 27 -16.04 6.06 3.29
N ASN A 28 -16.61 5.63 2.18
CA ASN A 28 -17.88 4.92 2.12
C ASN A 28 -17.72 3.42 2.23
N ASN A 29 -16.52 2.96 2.57
CA ASN A 29 -16.16 1.55 2.69
C ASN A 29 -16.22 0.80 1.35
N MET A 30 -16.18 1.51 0.23
CA MET A 30 -16.13 0.89 -1.08
C MET A 30 -14.70 0.47 -1.40
N LEU A 31 -14.55 -0.72 -1.97
CA LEU A 31 -13.25 -1.26 -2.34
C LEU A 31 -12.60 -0.39 -3.41
N LEU A 32 -11.42 0.13 -3.13
CA LEU A 32 -10.58 0.84 -4.11
C LEU A 32 -9.59 -0.10 -4.77
N GLY A 33 -9.14 -1.11 -4.04
CA GLY A 33 -8.16 -2.06 -4.53
C GLY A 33 -7.55 -2.89 -3.43
N LYS A 34 -6.47 -3.56 -3.78
CA LYS A 34 -5.72 -4.39 -2.83
C LYS A 34 -4.23 -4.37 -3.15
N VAL A 35 -3.44 -4.63 -2.13
CA VAL A 35 -1.98 -4.80 -2.23
C VAL A 35 -1.66 -6.25 -1.87
N GLU A 36 -1.00 -6.95 -2.77
CA GLU A 36 -0.58 -8.32 -2.56
C GLU A 36 0.70 -8.37 -1.74
N SER A 37 1.04 -9.55 -1.22
CA SER A 37 2.22 -9.72 -0.36
C SER A 37 3.53 -9.36 -1.06
N ASP A 38 3.59 -9.48 -2.39
CA ASP A 38 4.77 -9.14 -3.18
C ASP A 38 4.82 -7.64 -3.57
N GLY A 39 3.83 -6.84 -3.14
CA GLY A 39 3.76 -5.42 -3.46
C GLY A 39 2.95 -5.08 -4.70
N THR A 40 2.39 -6.06 -5.39
CA THR A 40 1.52 -5.82 -6.55
C THR A 40 0.26 -5.10 -6.09
N VAL A 41 -0.08 -4.01 -6.77
CA VAL A 41 -1.26 -3.21 -6.48
C VAL A 41 -2.30 -3.44 -7.57
N ARG A 42 -3.51 -3.76 -7.15
CA ARG A 42 -4.65 -3.97 -8.05
C ARG A 42 -5.78 -3.02 -7.71
N ASN A 43 -6.53 -2.61 -8.72
CA ASN A 43 -7.72 -1.77 -8.52
C ASN A 43 -8.92 -2.63 -8.11
N ALA A 44 -10.09 -1.99 -7.97
CA ALA A 44 -11.32 -2.66 -7.54
C ALA A 44 -11.78 -3.73 -8.54
N ASN A 45 -11.39 -3.62 -9.80
CA ASN A 45 -11.69 -4.60 -10.85
C ASN A 45 -10.66 -5.72 -10.93
N ASN A 46 -9.76 -5.79 -9.96
CA ASN A 46 -8.69 -6.79 -9.89
C ASN A 46 -7.63 -6.66 -10.98
N MET A 47 -7.56 -5.52 -11.64
CA MET A 47 -6.54 -5.24 -12.64
C MET A 47 -5.27 -4.73 -11.97
N CYS A 48 -4.12 -5.22 -12.41
CA CYS A 48 -2.83 -4.72 -11.92
C CYS A 48 -2.63 -3.29 -12.39
N ILE A 49 -2.40 -2.36 -11.45
CA ILE A 49 -2.09 -0.97 -11.77
C ILE A 49 -0.64 -0.62 -11.51
N GLY A 50 0.10 -1.50 -10.87
CA GLY A 50 1.51 -1.30 -10.62
C GLY A 50 2.03 -2.16 -9.50
N LYS A 51 3.25 -1.85 -9.07
CA LYS A 51 3.92 -2.60 -8.01
C LYS A 51 4.84 -1.69 -7.22
N ILE A 52 4.82 -1.85 -5.91
CA ILE A 52 5.76 -1.21 -4.99
C ILE A 52 6.73 -2.27 -4.55
N PHE A 53 7.99 -2.12 -4.92
CA PHE A 53 9.02 -3.11 -4.64
C PHE A 53 9.59 -2.91 -3.23
N GLU A 54 10.14 -3.97 -2.69
CA GLU A 54 10.73 -3.94 -1.35
C GLU A 54 11.91 -2.97 -1.26
N ASP A 55 12.62 -2.75 -2.35
CA ASP A 55 13.72 -1.77 -2.42
C ASP A 55 13.24 -0.32 -2.56
N GLY A 56 11.92 -0.12 -2.62
CA GLY A 56 11.32 1.21 -2.70
C GLY A 56 10.98 1.69 -4.10
N ALA A 57 11.32 0.97 -5.14
CA ALA A 57 10.95 1.34 -6.50
C ALA A 57 9.43 1.20 -6.68
N ILE A 58 8.82 2.16 -7.36
CA ILE A 58 7.39 2.14 -7.71
C ILE A 58 7.30 2.09 -9.21
N ARG A 59 6.60 1.07 -9.74
CA ARG A 59 6.45 0.88 -11.18
C ARG A 59 4.98 0.76 -11.55
N ASP A 60 4.63 1.25 -12.74
CA ASP A 60 3.28 1.09 -13.27
C ASP A 60 3.08 -0.33 -13.85
N ASN A 61 1.90 -0.58 -14.43
CA ASN A 61 1.59 -1.91 -14.97
C ASN A 61 2.37 -2.23 -16.25
N ASN A 62 3.03 -1.25 -16.85
CA ASN A 62 3.96 -1.45 -17.98
C ASN A 62 5.40 -1.61 -17.52
N ASN A 63 5.60 -1.77 -16.23
CA ASN A 63 6.91 -1.93 -15.59
C ASN A 63 7.80 -0.71 -15.72
N ARG A 64 7.24 0.47 -15.99
CA ARG A 64 8.00 1.72 -16.01
C ARG A 64 8.05 2.30 -14.62
N ARG A 65 9.24 2.74 -14.22
CA ARG A 65 9.41 3.39 -12.93
C ARG A 65 8.69 4.73 -12.93
N VAL A 66 7.81 4.93 -11.94
CA VAL A 66 7.07 6.18 -11.77
C VAL A 66 7.52 6.94 -10.53
N GLY A 67 8.27 6.31 -9.66
CA GLY A 67 8.80 6.98 -8.47
C GLY A 67 9.52 6.02 -7.55
N THR A 68 9.84 6.52 -6.36
CA THR A 68 10.49 5.74 -5.30
C THR A 68 9.97 6.18 -3.95
N ILE A 69 10.02 5.26 -2.99
CA ILE A 69 9.91 5.58 -1.57
C ILE A 69 11.16 5.07 -0.87
N GLU A 70 11.86 5.98 -0.19
CA GLU A 70 13.10 5.67 0.50
C GLU A 70 12.80 5.09 1.90
N LYS A 71 13.82 4.51 2.52
CA LYS A 71 13.69 3.91 3.86
C LYS A 71 13.30 4.93 4.92
N ASP A 72 13.71 6.18 4.77
CA ASP A 72 13.37 7.26 5.68
C ASP A 72 11.98 7.84 5.45
N GLY A 73 11.23 7.31 4.47
CA GLY A 73 9.89 7.75 4.13
C GLY A 73 9.81 8.85 3.09
N THR A 74 10.92 9.26 2.51
CA THR A 74 10.93 10.26 1.43
C THR A 74 10.37 9.65 0.15
N ILE A 75 9.43 10.34 -0.46
CA ILE A 75 8.77 9.93 -1.70
C ILE A 75 9.20 10.85 -2.83
N ARG A 76 9.65 10.25 -3.94
CA ARG A 76 10.14 10.98 -5.11
C ARG A 76 9.43 10.50 -6.37
N ASN A 77 9.31 11.40 -7.34
CA ASN A 77 8.78 11.02 -8.65
C ASN A 77 9.88 10.42 -9.54
N ASN A 78 9.54 10.13 -10.79
CA ASN A 78 10.46 9.52 -11.74
C ASN A 78 11.66 10.43 -12.10
N ASN A 79 11.49 11.74 -11.95
CA ASN A 79 12.57 12.71 -12.19
C ASN A 79 13.41 12.95 -10.94
N ASN A 80 13.24 12.13 -9.93
CA ASN A 80 13.95 12.21 -8.65
C ASN A 80 13.61 13.46 -7.84
N LEU A 81 12.51 14.12 -8.15
CA LEU A 81 12.03 15.26 -7.37
C LEU A 81 11.28 14.76 -6.15
N ARG A 82 11.58 15.37 -5.00
CA ARG A 82 10.90 15.05 -3.75
C ARG A 82 9.44 15.52 -3.81
N LEU A 83 8.52 14.59 -3.58
CA LEU A 83 7.09 14.90 -3.52
C LEU A 83 6.61 15.13 -2.09
N GLY A 84 7.22 14.45 -1.14
CA GLY A 84 6.85 14.57 0.25
C GLY A 84 7.45 13.45 1.08
N THR A 85 6.89 13.26 2.28
CA THR A 85 7.38 12.26 3.23
C THR A 85 6.23 11.60 3.96
N VAL A 86 6.47 10.38 4.42
CA VAL A 86 5.65 9.74 5.45
C VAL A 86 6.57 9.37 6.61
N SER A 87 6.24 9.87 7.81
CA SER A 87 7.04 9.60 9.00
C SER A 87 6.66 8.25 9.62
N SER A 88 7.50 7.78 10.54
CA SER A 88 7.27 6.49 11.22
C SER A 88 5.99 6.48 12.05
N ASP A 89 5.52 7.65 12.50
CA ASP A 89 4.26 7.78 13.24
C ASP A 89 3.04 7.98 12.33
N GLY A 90 3.21 7.88 11.00
CA GLY A 90 2.11 7.93 10.06
C GLY A 90 1.70 9.32 9.58
N VAL A 91 2.47 10.37 9.89
CA VAL A 91 2.17 11.72 9.39
C VAL A 91 2.70 11.86 7.96
N VAL A 92 1.83 12.28 7.07
CA VAL A 92 2.16 12.49 5.65
C VAL A 92 2.27 13.99 5.39
N ARG A 93 3.37 14.40 4.77
CA ARG A 93 3.66 15.80 4.45
C ARG A 93 4.04 15.95 2.99
N ASP A 94 3.75 17.12 2.43
CA ASP A 94 4.14 17.43 1.06
C ASP A 94 5.60 17.91 0.99
N ASN A 95 6.02 18.34 -0.19
CA ASN A 95 7.38 18.80 -0.41
C ASN A 95 7.73 20.09 0.36
N ASN A 96 6.72 20.89 0.73
CA ASN A 96 6.90 22.10 1.52
C ASN A 96 6.76 21.84 3.03
N ASN A 97 6.75 20.55 3.41
CA ASN A 97 6.62 20.12 4.80
C ASN A 97 5.24 20.43 5.41
N ILE A 98 4.24 20.66 4.57
CA ILE A 98 2.87 20.87 5.01
C ILE A 98 2.20 19.52 5.19
N ARG A 99 1.52 19.34 6.32
CA ARG A 99 0.81 18.10 6.62
C ARG A 99 -0.34 17.90 5.65
N LEU A 100 -0.37 16.73 5.00
CA LEU A 100 -1.46 16.30 4.12
C LEU A 100 -2.49 15.46 4.86
N GLY A 101 -2.04 14.69 5.83
CA GLY A 101 -2.91 13.82 6.60
C GLY A 101 -2.14 12.83 7.44
N THR A 102 -2.85 11.81 7.92
CA THR A 102 -2.27 10.78 8.80
C THR A 102 -2.77 9.39 8.43
N ILE A 103 -1.95 8.41 8.75
CA ILE A 103 -2.26 6.98 8.64
C ILE A 103 -2.08 6.40 10.03
N SER A 104 -3.17 5.94 10.64
CA SER A 104 -3.15 5.36 11.98
C SER A 104 -2.63 3.91 11.93
N SER A 105 -2.22 3.38 13.07
CA SER A 105 -1.74 2.00 13.16
C SER A 105 -2.79 0.96 12.78
N ASP A 106 -4.07 1.29 12.93
CA ASP A 106 -5.19 0.42 12.54
C ASP A 106 -5.56 0.53 11.05
N GLY A 107 -4.82 1.37 10.30
CA GLY A 107 -5.05 1.58 8.88
C GLY A 107 -6.06 2.67 8.54
N THR A 108 -6.58 3.40 9.51
CA THR A 108 -7.48 4.54 9.24
C THR A 108 -6.68 5.68 8.65
N ILE A 109 -7.17 6.23 7.56
CA ILE A 109 -6.53 7.34 6.85
C ILE A 109 -7.38 8.60 6.99
N ARG A 110 -6.75 9.68 7.42
CA ARG A 110 -7.40 10.97 7.64
C ARG A 110 -6.69 12.06 6.87
N ASP A 111 -7.44 13.06 6.44
CA ASP A 111 -6.89 14.20 5.75
C ASP A 111 -6.35 15.24 6.76
N ASN A 112 -5.96 16.40 6.25
CA ASN A 112 -5.40 17.47 7.07
C ASN A 112 -6.40 18.08 8.06
N ASN A 113 -7.69 17.95 7.77
CA ASN A 113 -8.79 18.39 8.65
C ASN A 113 -9.22 17.31 9.64
N ASN A 114 -8.45 16.22 9.73
CA ASN A 114 -8.72 15.08 10.60
C ASN A 114 -9.99 14.30 10.21
N MET A 115 -10.45 14.47 8.99
CA MET A 115 -11.60 13.73 8.46
C MET A 115 -11.11 12.40 7.87
N ARG A 116 -11.83 11.34 8.16
CA ARG A 116 -11.52 10.03 7.59
C ARG A 116 -11.77 10.04 6.08
N ILE A 117 -10.77 9.61 5.31
CA ILE A 117 -10.88 9.52 3.85
C ILE A 117 -10.82 8.09 3.36
N GLY A 118 -10.47 7.13 4.21
CA GLY A 118 -10.43 5.73 3.83
C GLY A 118 -9.75 4.87 4.84
N THR A 119 -9.50 3.62 4.45
CA THR A 119 -8.80 2.64 5.27
C THR A 119 -7.85 1.80 4.43
N ALA A 120 -6.76 1.37 5.05
CA ALA A 120 -5.76 0.49 4.46
C ALA A 120 -5.24 -0.48 5.53
N SER A 121 -6.17 -1.24 6.14
CA SER A 121 -5.84 -2.13 7.25
C SER A 121 -4.85 -3.21 6.83
N GLY A 122 -3.78 -3.36 7.60
CA GLY A 122 -2.74 -4.35 7.33
C GLY A 122 -1.77 -3.98 6.21
N ILE A 123 -1.99 -2.87 5.53
CA ILE A 123 -1.08 -2.39 4.49
C ILE A 123 0.02 -1.58 5.15
N ASN A 124 1.24 -1.76 4.67
CA ASN A 124 2.40 -0.97 5.10
C ASN A 124 2.06 0.53 5.00
N THR A 125 2.35 1.27 6.07
CA THR A 125 2.05 2.71 6.16
C THR A 125 2.62 3.51 4.98
N ARG A 126 3.82 3.17 4.53
CA ARG A 126 4.44 3.85 3.39
C ARG A 126 3.71 3.58 2.08
N TYR A 127 3.21 2.35 1.91
CA TYR A 127 2.41 1.99 0.74
C TYR A 127 1.06 2.71 0.77
N ALA A 128 0.43 2.78 1.92
CA ALA A 128 -0.82 3.52 2.10
C ALA A 128 -0.65 5.01 1.78
N ALA A 129 0.48 5.61 2.16
CA ALA A 129 0.78 7.00 1.83
C ALA A 129 0.83 7.22 0.30
N ILE A 130 1.47 6.31 -0.42
CA ILE A 130 1.55 6.37 -1.88
C ILE A 130 0.15 6.28 -2.51
N LEU A 131 -0.67 5.36 -2.01
CA LEU A 131 -1.99 5.09 -2.58
C LEU A 131 -3.00 6.21 -2.33
N PHE A 132 -2.90 6.93 -1.20
CA PHE A 132 -3.90 7.90 -0.80
C PHE A 132 -3.47 9.36 -0.96
N PHE A 133 -2.18 9.65 -0.94
CA PHE A 133 -1.71 11.05 -0.90
C PHE A 133 -0.82 11.44 -2.07
N PHE A 134 -0.25 10.48 -2.77
CA PHE A 134 0.64 10.75 -3.89
C PHE A 134 0.16 9.99 -5.12
N ASP A 135 -0.16 10.69 -6.16
CA ASP A 135 -0.77 10.15 -7.37
C ASP A 135 0.30 9.51 -8.27
N LEU A 136 0.89 8.42 -7.81
CA LEU A 136 1.92 7.69 -8.56
C LEU A 136 1.39 6.43 -9.25
N LEU A 137 0.31 5.84 -8.74
CA LEU A 137 -0.32 4.65 -9.32
C LEU A 137 -1.79 4.85 -9.62
#